data_b65a0b6ec93ae9d30ecadddc801e10cb
#
_entry.id   b65a0b6ec93ae9d30ecadddc801e10cb
#
_cell.length_a   1.000
_cell.length_b   1.000
_cell.length_c   1.000
_cell.angle_alpha   90.00
_cell.angle_beta   90.00
_cell.angle_gamma   90.00
#
_symmetry.space_group_name_H-M   'P 1'
#
loop_
_entity.id
_entity.type
_entity.pdbx_description
1 polymer ?
#
loop_
_entity_poly.entity_id
_entity_poly.type
_entity_poly.pdbx_seq_one_letter_code
_entity_poly.pdbx_strand_id
1 'polypeptide(L)'
;MSWAQAQDALQSIRTQVFIEEQGIDPADEWDPADRDAIHLLAERDGTAVGCARILDRHKIGRMAVLPSVRHKNIGSKLLRAAIQIIQDAGQTPTLGAQITAMGFYANHGFLPEGPVFDDAGIPHRTMTLTGDTSKTLMPLDAESLRFDTPTLLVAIEPHRNEGDMRINLLRLSDDEASWLTPRLCCYAATHGADTLTLEIPEGEVRFPLEPPEQM
;
A
#
# COMPACT_ATOMS: atom_id res chain seq x y z
N MET A 1 11.60 10.64 15.88
CA MET A 1 11.39 11.74 16.86
C MET A 1 10.24 11.41 17.79
N SER A 2 10.16 12.08 18.94
CA SER A 2 9.04 11.91 19.89
C SER A 2 7.83 12.74 19.48
N TRP A 3 6.65 12.36 20.02
CA TRP A 3 5.42 13.14 19.83
C TRP A 3 5.60 14.63 20.21
N ALA A 4 6.15 14.89 21.41
CA ALA A 4 6.32 16.25 21.90
C ALA A 4 7.20 17.15 21.00
N GLN A 5 8.08 16.58 20.21
CA GLN A 5 8.96 17.33 19.28
C GLN A 5 8.29 17.68 17.95
N ALA A 6 7.27 16.93 17.54
CA ALA A 6 6.69 17.02 16.21
C ALA A 6 5.16 17.15 16.20
N GLN A 7 4.54 17.28 17.36
CA GLN A 7 3.08 17.22 17.53
C GLN A 7 2.35 18.12 16.54
N ASP A 8 2.70 19.40 16.46
CA ASP A 8 1.99 20.36 15.61
C ASP A 8 2.06 19.97 14.13
N ALA A 9 3.24 19.54 13.67
CA ALA A 9 3.44 19.10 12.28
C ALA A 9 2.69 17.81 11.98
N LEU A 10 2.76 16.85 12.89
CA LEU A 10 2.06 15.57 12.76
C LEU A 10 0.55 15.76 12.74
N GLN A 11 0.02 16.58 13.66
CA GLN A 11 -1.41 16.90 13.71
C GLN A 11 -1.87 17.62 12.45
N SER A 12 -1.10 18.57 11.95
CA SER A 12 -1.45 19.29 10.71
C SER A 12 -1.58 18.35 9.52
N ILE A 13 -0.61 17.44 9.31
CA ILE A 13 -0.63 16.48 8.19
C ILE A 13 -1.78 15.48 8.36
N ARG A 14 -1.95 14.92 9.55
CA ARG A 14 -2.96 13.90 9.84
C ARG A 14 -4.37 14.46 9.76
N THR A 15 -4.59 15.71 10.21
CA THR A 15 -5.87 16.40 10.02
C THR A 15 -6.21 16.53 8.54
N GLN A 16 -5.30 17.02 7.72
CA GLN A 16 -5.56 17.21 6.30
C GLN A 16 -5.84 15.89 5.57
N VAL A 17 -5.09 14.83 5.88
CA VAL A 17 -5.19 13.57 5.13
C VAL A 17 -6.26 12.64 5.69
N PHE A 18 -6.33 12.46 7.01
CA PHE A 18 -7.25 11.48 7.59
C PHE A 18 -8.62 12.08 7.90
N ILE A 19 -8.67 13.30 8.47
CA ILE A 19 -9.93 13.91 8.88
C ILE A 19 -10.59 14.63 7.69
N GLU A 20 -9.87 15.55 7.03
CA GLU A 20 -10.46 16.40 6.00
C GLU A 20 -10.64 15.68 4.66
N GLU A 21 -9.65 14.90 4.21
CA GLU A 21 -9.69 14.20 2.93
C GLU A 21 -10.44 12.84 3.03
N GLN A 22 -10.13 12.02 4.05
CA GLN A 22 -10.70 10.67 4.18
C GLN A 22 -11.98 10.63 5.03
N GLY A 23 -12.31 11.69 5.75
CA GLY A 23 -13.53 11.80 6.55
C GLY A 23 -13.51 10.95 7.83
N ILE A 24 -12.32 10.59 8.33
CA ILE A 24 -12.19 9.85 9.59
C ILE A 24 -12.60 10.75 10.76
N ASP A 25 -13.40 10.22 11.69
CA ASP A 25 -13.78 10.96 12.88
C ASP A 25 -12.53 11.36 13.70
N PRO A 26 -12.39 12.62 14.11
CA PRO A 26 -11.30 13.03 14.99
C PRO A 26 -11.14 12.16 16.25
N ALA A 27 -12.22 11.60 16.77
CA ALA A 27 -12.18 10.70 17.93
C ALA A 27 -11.44 9.39 17.64
N ASP A 28 -11.46 8.91 16.38
CA ASP A 28 -10.77 7.69 15.94
C ASP A 28 -9.32 7.98 15.50
N GLU A 29 -9.03 9.22 15.09
CA GLU A 29 -7.70 9.57 14.63
C GLU A 29 -6.72 9.76 15.77
N TRP A 30 -7.11 10.45 16.86
CA TRP A 30 -6.20 10.77 17.96
C TRP A 30 -6.07 9.63 18.96
N ASP A 31 -4.87 9.10 19.09
CA ASP A 31 -4.56 7.90 19.87
C ASP A 31 -3.60 8.27 21.04
N PRO A 32 -3.95 7.97 22.30
CA PRO A 32 -3.03 8.16 23.42
C PRO A 32 -1.67 7.50 23.24
N ALA A 33 -1.59 6.40 22.48
CA ALA A 33 -0.35 5.70 22.18
C ALA A 33 0.62 6.52 21.30
N ASP A 34 0.19 7.64 20.72
CA ASP A 34 1.08 8.55 20.01
C ASP A 34 2.23 9.07 20.89
N ARG A 35 2.01 9.18 22.21
CA ARG A 35 3.03 9.69 23.15
C ARG A 35 4.25 8.80 23.26
N ASP A 36 4.04 7.49 23.14
CA ASP A 36 5.07 6.46 23.31
C ASP A 36 5.58 5.91 21.99
N ALA A 37 4.99 6.36 20.88
CA ALA A 37 5.35 5.92 19.53
C ALA A 37 6.61 6.61 19.01
N ILE A 38 7.25 5.97 18.02
CA ILE A 38 8.28 6.60 17.20
C ILE A 38 7.59 7.25 16.00
N HIS A 39 7.84 8.55 15.81
CA HIS A 39 7.30 9.28 14.69
C HIS A 39 8.36 9.61 13.64
N LEU A 40 8.00 9.50 12.37
CA LEU A 40 8.78 9.95 11.24
C LEU A 40 8.07 11.14 10.60
N LEU A 41 8.85 12.14 10.21
CA LEU A 41 8.38 13.32 9.51
C LEU A 41 9.18 13.48 8.23
N ALA A 42 8.50 13.66 7.12
CA ALA A 42 9.11 14.05 5.86
C ALA A 42 8.95 15.55 5.66
N GLU A 43 10.05 16.21 5.41
CA GLU A 43 10.08 17.65 5.13
C GLU A 43 10.58 17.91 3.70
N ARG A 44 10.01 18.93 3.10
CA ARG A 44 10.44 19.48 1.82
C ARG A 44 10.54 20.98 1.95
N ASP A 45 11.72 21.53 1.65
CA ASP A 45 11.99 22.97 1.73
C ASP A 45 11.62 23.58 3.10
N GLY A 46 11.91 22.82 4.20
CA GLY A 46 11.59 23.21 5.57
C GLY A 46 10.10 23.08 5.96
N THR A 47 9.27 22.53 5.08
CA THR A 47 7.84 22.31 5.34
C THR A 47 7.56 20.83 5.53
N ALA A 48 6.83 20.46 6.58
CA ALA A 48 6.39 19.10 6.84
C ALA A 48 5.32 18.70 5.81
N VAL A 49 5.55 17.58 5.10
CA VAL A 49 4.72 17.15 3.97
C VAL A 49 4.26 15.70 4.05
N GLY A 50 4.74 14.94 5.02
CA GLY A 50 4.32 13.56 5.22
C GLY A 50 4.78 13.02 6.55
N CYS A 51 4.12 12.00 7.05
CA CYS A 51 4.45 11.36 8.33
C CYS A 51 4.24 9.85 8.30
N ALA A 52 4.79 9.17 9.29
CA ALA A 52 4.50 7.79 9.65
C ALA A 52 4.70 7.61 11.15
N ARG A 53 4.07 6.58 11.73
CA ARG A 53 4.17 6.20 13.13
C ARG A 53 4.60 4.74 13.24
N ILE A 54 5.44 4.44 14.21
CA ILE A 54 5.78 3.07 14.61
C ILE A 54 5.30 2.86 16.04
N LEU A 55 4.34 1.95 16.21
CA LEU A 55 3.86 1.48 17.52
C LEU A 55 4.55 0.17 17.90
N ASP A 56 4.70 -0.08 19.19
CA ASP A 56 5.18 -1.34 19.77
C ASP A 56 6.47 -1.85 19.11
N ARG A 57 7.25 -0.92 18.53
CA ARG A 57 8.51 -1.15 17.84
C ARG A 57 8.41 -2.01 16.56
N HIS A 58 7.22 -2.37 16.09
CA HIS A 58 7.05 -3.20 14.90
C HIS A 58 5.87 -2.81 14.00
N LYS A 59 4.85 -2.13 14.53
CA LYS A 59 3.64 -1.80 13.78
C LYS A 59 3.72 -0.42 13.16
N ILE A 60 3.77 -0.34 11.83
CA ILE A 60 3.71 0.91 11.06
C ILE A 60 2.25 1.35 10.93
N GLY A 61 1.97 2.62 11.16
CA GLY A 61 0.64 3.20 10.99
C GLY A 61 0.70 4.71 10.79
N ARG A 62 -0.47 5.33 10.70
CA ARG A 62 -0.64 6.79 10.51
C ARG A 62 0.27 7.36 9.42
N MET A 63 0.41 6.60 8.33
CA MET A 63 1.26 6.96 7.20
C MET A 63 0.50 7.87 6.25
N ALA A 64 0.92 9.11 6.14
CA ALA A 64 0.24 10.14 5.35
C ALA A 64 1.24 10.97 4.54
N VAL A 65 0.83 11.38 3.33
CA VAL A 65 1.55 12.33 2.48
C VAL A 65 0.54 13.33 1.94
N LEU A 66 0.84 14.63 2.06
CA LEU A 66 -0.04 15.68 1.56
C LEU A 66 -0.30 15.52 0.06
N PRO A 67 -1.55 15.74 -0.41
CA PRO A 67 -1.93 15.53 -1.82
C PRO A 67 -1.02 16.25 -2.82
N SER A 68 -0.62 17.48 -2.54
CA SER A 68 0.19 18.32 -3.42
C SER A 68 1.61 17.78 -3.71
N VAL A 69 2.06 16.81 -2.94
CA VAL A 69 3.42 16.23 -3.07
C VAL A 69 3.42 14.70 -3.20
N ARG A 70 2.27 14.08 -3.45
CA ARG A 70 2.17 12.65 -3.79
C ARG A 70 2.91 12.37 -5.10
N HIS A 71 3.15 11.11 -5.39
CA HIS A 71 3.88 10.61 -6.56
C HIS A 71 5.34 11.09 -6.67
N LYS A 72 5.90 11.69 -5.60
CA LYS A 72 7.31 12.13 -5.49
C LYS A 72 8.15 11.21 -4.59
N ASN A 73 7.75 9.95 -4.46
CA ASN A 73 8.43 8.93 -3.65
C ASN A 73 8.56 9.24 -2.15
N ILE A 74 7.80 10.22 -1.62
CA ILE A 74 7.86 10.59 -0.19
C ILE A 74 7.34 9.44 0.68
N GLY A 75 6.20 8.84 0.32
CA GLY A 75 5.65 7.69 1.02
C GLY A 75 6.62 6.51 1.05
N SER A 76 7.26 6.19 -0.08
CA SER A 76 8.27 5.13 -0.16
C SER A 76 9.52 5.41 0.71
N LYS A 77 9.92 6.68 0.85
CA LYS A 77 11.03 7.05 1.73
C LYS A 77 10.66 6.90 3.21
N LEU A 78 9.46 7.35 3.59
CA LEU A 78 8.93 7.18 4.95
C LEU A 78 8.82 5.70 5.32
N LEU A 79 8.23 4.89 4.44
CA LEU A 79 8.06 3.46 4.66
C LEU A 79 9.41 2.75 4.82
N ARG A 80 10.38 3.02 3.94
CA ARG A 80 11.73 2.43 4.04
C ARG A 80 12.44 2.83 5.33
N ALA A 81 12.32 4.09 5.76
CA ALA A 81 12.89 4.53 7.03
C ALA A 81 12.23 3.83 8.22
N ALA A 82 10.90 3.63 8.21
CA ALA A 82 10.19 2.89 9.23
C ALA A 82 10.63 1.42 9.27
N ILE A 83 10.73 0.76 8.10
CA ILE A 83 11.22 -0.61 7.98
C ILE A 83 12.62 -0.75 8.59
N GLN A 84 13.55 0.15 8.24
CA GLN A 84 14.92 0.11 8.73
C GLN A 84 14.98 0.22 10.26
N ILE A 85 14.24 1.16 10.85
CA ILE A 85 14.18 1.35 12.32
C ILE A 85 13.68 0.08 13.02
N ILE A 86 12.65 -0.57 12.46
CA ILE A 86 12.07 -1.79 13.04
C ILE A 86 13.04 -2.96 12.91
N GLN A 87 13.67 -3.12 11.75
CA GLN A 87 14.65 -4.19 11.51
C GLN A 87 15.92 -4.02 12.34
N ASP A 88 16.41 -2.80 12.52
CA ASP A 88 17.56 -2.50 13.41
C ASP A 88 17.25 -2.86 14.88
N ALA A 89 15.98 -2.85 15.26
CA ALA A 89 15.51 -3.31 16.56
C ALA A 89 15.28 -4.84 16.64
N GLY A 90 15.60 -5.59 15.54
CA GLY A 90 15.42 -7.04 15.47
C GLY A 90 13.96 -7.47 15.36
N GLN A 91 13.07 -6.58 14.93
CA GLN A 91 11.64 -6.84 14.80
C GLN A 91 11.21 -6.97 13.33
N THR A 92 10.09 -7.62 13.10
CA THR A 92 9.47 -7.74 11.78
C THR A 92 8.42 -6.65 11.59
N PRO A 93 8.55 -5.78 10.57
CA PRO A 93 7.55 -4.76 10.28
C PRO A 93 6.18 -5.35 9.94
N THR A 94 5.14 -4.81 10.58
CA THR A 94 3.73 -5.12 10.28
C THR A 94 2.94 -3.82 10.11
N LEU A 95 1.81 -3.89 9.45
CA LEU A 95 0.89 -2.76 9.29
C LEU A 95 -0.55 -3.22 9.00
N GLY A 96 -1.53 -2.34 9.24
CA GLY A 96 -2.88 -2.45 8.68
C GLY A 96 -2.94 -1.58 7.43
N ALA A 97 -3.12 -2.19 6.28
CA ALA A 97 -3.24 -1.47 5.01
C ALA A 97 -4.71 -1.27 4.66
N GLN A 98 -5.10 -0.05 4.30
CA GLN A 98 -6.35 0.15 3.56
C GLN A 98 -6.29 -0.69 2.29
N ILE A 99 -7.41 -1.34 1.93
CA ILE A 99 -7.44 -2.22 0.75
C ILE A 99 -6.94 -1.51 -0.51
N THR A 100 -7.31 -0.23 -0.68
CA THR A 100 -6.85 0.62 -1.80
C THR A 100 -5.34 0.90 -1.79
N ALA A 101 -4.68 0.81 -0.63
CA ALA A 101 -3.24 1.08 -0.47
C ALA A 101 -2.39 -0.20 -0.45
N MET A 102 -2.99 -1.39 -0.47
CA MET A 102 -2.24 -2.65 -0.38
C MET A 102 -1.16 -2.79 -1.46
N GLY A 103 -1.46 -2.36 -2.69
CA GLY A 103 -0.49 -2.40 -3.80
C GLY A 103 0.79 -1.61 -3.52
N PHE A 104 0.67 -0.46 -2.85
CA PHE A 104 1.83 0.32 -2.44
C PHE A 104 2.73 -0.44 -1.45
N TYR A 105 2.15 -1.05 -0.42
CA TYR A 105 2.92 -1.82 0.57
C TYR A 105 3.49 -3.11 -0.01
N ALA A 106 2.73 -3.77 -0.86
CA ALA A 106 3.17 -4.97 -1.55
C ALA A 106 4.40 -4.71 -2.44
N ASN A 107 4.49 -3.53 -3.09
CA ASN A 107 5.68 -3.10 -3.84
C ASN A 107 6.92 -2.89 -2.95
N HIS A 108 6.75 -2.88 -1.63
CA HIS A 108 7.82 -2.78 -0.65
C HIS A 108 8.06 -4.10 0.11
N GLY A 109 7.52 -5.23 -0.37
CA GLY A 109 7.77 -6.56 0.18
C GLY A 109 6.82 -6.98 1.30
N PHE A 110 5.74 -6.24 1.55
CA PHE A 110 4.71 -6.67 2.49
C PHE A 110 3.75 -7.65 1.84
N LEU A 111 3.41 -8.71 2.57
CA LEU A 111 2.39 -9.68 2.17
C LEU A 111 1.17 -9.61 3.10
N PRO A 112 -0.04 -9.77 2.56
CA PRO A 112 -1.25 -9.73 3.37
C PRO A 112 -1.39 -10.98 4.23
N GLU A 113 -1.92 -10.81 5.44
CA GLU A 113 -2.23 -11.88 6.38
C GLU A 113 -3.64 -11.71 6.95
N GLY A 114 -4.31 -12.83 7.22
CA GLY A 114 -5.62 -12.85 7.85
C GLY A 114 -6.75 -12.22 7.03
N PRO A 115 -7.94 -12.10 7.59
CA PRO A 115 -9.12 -11.53 6.92
C PRO A 115 -9.05 -10.00 6.82
N VAL A 116 -9.92 -9.46 5.98
CA VAL A 116 -10.23 -8.02 5.95
C VAL A 116 -10.95 -7.65 7.26
N PHE A 117 -10.61 -6.50 7.83
CA PHE A 117 -11.27 -5.94 9.02
C PHE A 117 -11.61 -4.47 8.79
N ASP A 118 -12.56 -3.98 9.55
CA ASP A 118 -12.93 -2.55 9.53
C ASP A 118 -12.07 -1.77 10.53
N ASP A 119 -11.57 -0.61 10.11
CA ASP A 119 -10.90 0.36 10.97
C ASP A 119 -11.43 1.76 10.62
N ALA A 120 -12.21 2.34 11.52
CA ALA A 120 -12.88 3.64 11.35
C ALA A 120 -13.74 3.72 10.08
N GLY A 121 -14.48 2.66 9.74
CA GLY A 121 -15.34 2.59 8.56
C GLY A 121 -14.60 2.32 7.23
N ILE A 122 -13.30 2.11 7.28
CA ILE A 122 -12.46 1.83 6.10
C ILE A 122 -11.99 0.36 6.16
N PRO A 123 -12.19 -0.43 5.08
CA PRO A 123 -11.69 -1.80 5.04
C PRO A 123 -10.16 -1.85 5.02
N HIS A 124 -9.59 -2.62 5.96
CA HIS A 124 -8.16 -2.81 6.12
C HIS A 124 -7.79 -4.29 6.07
N ARG A 125 -6.53 -4.57 5.78
CA ARG A 125 -5.94 -5.90 5.94
C ARG A 125 -4.57 -5.81 6.59
N THR A 126 -4.28 -6.73 7.51
CA THR A 126 -2.92 -6.84 8.07
C THR A 126 -1.94 -7.24 6.98
N MET A 127 -0.76 -6.61 6.98
CA MET A 127 0.34 -6.99 6.11
C MET A 127 1.64 -7.07 6.91
N THR A 128 2.46 -8.06 6.61
CA THR A 128 3.75 -8.31 7.26
C THR A 128 4.88 -8.26 6.24
N LEU A 129 6.00 -7.62 6.59
CA LEU A 129 7.18 -7.63 5.74
C LEU A 129 7.82 -9.02 5.80
N THR A 130 7.80 -9.73 4.69
CA THR A 130 8.53 -10.98 4.56
C THR A 130 9.94 -10.63 4.09
N GLY A 131 10.97 -10.98 4.86
CA GLY A 131 12.37 -10.57 4.62
C GLY A 131 13.01 -10.98 3.28
N ASP A 132 12.21 -11.45 2.36
CA ASP A 132 12.62 -11.83 1.01
C ASP A 132 12.09 -10.82 -0.01
N THR A 133 12.80 -9.70 -0.13
CA THR A 133 12.55 -8.69 -1.17
C THR A 133 12.81 -9.22 -2.58
N SER A 134 13.38 -10.43 -2.72
CA SER A 134 13.54 -11.09 -4.02
C SER A 134 12.22 -11.57 -4.60
N LYS A 135 11.16 -11.62 -3.78
CA LYS A 135 9.79 -11.99 -4.17
C LYS A 135 8.91 -10.82 -4.58
N THR A 136 9.48 -9.64 -4.76
CA THR A 136 8.79 -8.52 -5.37
C THR A 136 8.49 -8.88 -6.83
N LEU A 137 7.32 -8.47 -7.33
CA LEU A 137 6.95 -8.55 -8.73
C LEU A 137 8.13 -8.23 -9.64
N MET A 138 8.73 -9.24 -10.21
CA MET A 138 9.65 -9.09 -11.33
C MET A 138 8.88 -9.45 -12.58
N PRO A 139 8.70 -8.53 -13.52
CA PRO A 139 8.35 -8.94 -14.86
C PRO A 139 9.48 -9.84 -15.36
N LEU A 140 9.17 -11.09 -15.69
CA LEU A 140 10.17 -12.03 -16.20
C LEU A 140 10.54 -11.75 -17.64
N ASP A 141 9.59 -11.21 -18.37
CA ASP A 141 9.70 -10.73 -19.73
C ASP A 141 8.54 -9.77 -20.00
N ALA A 142 8.50 -9.18 -21.20
CA ALA A 142 7.48 -8.21 -21.57
C ALA A 142 6.04 -8.78 -21.63
N GLU A 143 5.86 -10.08 -21.47
CA GLU A 143 4.60 -10.79 -21.69
C GLU A 143 4.11 -11.58 -20.48
N SER A 144 4.94 -11.84 -19.47
CA SER A 144 4.57 -12.61 -18.28
C SER A 144 4.85 -11.89 -16.98
N LEU A 145 3.95 -12.04 -16.01
CA LEU A 145 4.08 -11.56 -14.65
C LEU A 145 4.24 -12.76 -13.71
N ARG A 146 5.27 -12.75 -12.88
CA ARG A 146 5.39 -13.70 -11.77
C ARG A 146 5.03 -13.05 -10.45
N PHE A 147 4.18 -13.75 -9.71
CA PHE A 147 3.83 -13.41 -8.34
C PHE A 147 4.25 -14.58 -7.45
N ASP A 148 5.30 -14.38 -6.66
CA ASP A 148 5.63 -15.30 -5.59
C ASP A 148 4.77 -14.96 -4.38
N THR A 149 3.75 -15.76 -4.13
CA THR A 149 3.07 -15.80 -2.84
C THR A 149 3.73 -16.88 -1.96
N PRO A 150 3.59 -16.84 -0.64
CA PRO A 150 4.17 -17.85 0.24
C PRO A 150 3.73 -19.29 -0.09
N THR A 151 2.65 -19.44 -0.83
CA THR A 151 2.01 -20.72 -1.13
C THR A 151 1.90 -21.04 -2.63
N LEU A 152 2.10 -20.07 -3.52
CA LEU A 152 1.84 -20.27 -4.95
C LEU A 152 2.73 -19.38 -5.83
N LEU A 153 3.44 -20.01 -6.76
CA LEU A 153 4.07 -19.33 -7.89
C LEU A 153 3.00 -19.19 -8.99
N VAL A 154 2.52 -17.98 -9.23
CA VAL A 154 1.55 -17.72 -10.30
C VAL A 154 2.26 -17.02 -11.44
N ALA A 155 2.35 -17.67 -12.59
CA ALA A 155 2.69 -17.04 -13.85
C ALA A 155 1.38 -16.60 -14.51
N ILE A 156 1.24 -15.32 -14.80
CA ILE A 156 0.07 -14.76 -15.46
C ILE A 156 0.52 -14.25 -16.83
N GLU A 157 -0.07 -14.79 -17.87
CA GLU A 157 0.12 -14.30 -19.23
C GLU A 157 -1.03 -13.34 -19.57
N PRO A 158 -0.76 -12.04 -19.69
CA PRO A 158 -1.81 -11.08 -20.04
C PRO A 158 -2.15 -11.19 -21.52
N HIS A 159 -3.42 -11.38 -21.85
CA HIS A 159 -3.93 -11.26 -23.21
C HIS A 159 -4.39 -9.83 -23.45
N ARG A 160 -3.94 -9.23 -24.55
CA ARG A 160 -4.34 -7.88 -24.96
C ARG A 160 -5.30 -7.94 -26.16
N ASN A 161 -6.36 -7.15 -26.07
CA ASN A 161 -7.29 -6.94 -27.18
C ASN A 161 -7.82 -5.49 -27.12
N GLU A 162 -7.51 -4.66 -28.14
CA GLU A 162 -8.04 -3.31 -28.33
C GLU A 162 -8.18 -2.46 -27.05
N GLY A 163 -7.09 -2.30 -26.27
CA GLY A 163 -7.09 -1.51 -25.04
C GLY A 163 -7.55 -2.28 -23.79
N ASP A 164 -8.06 -3.49 -23.92
CA ASP A 164 -8.41 -4.36 -22.78
C ASP A 164 -7.26 -5.34 -22.49
N MET A 165 -6.81 -5.36 -21.24
CA MET A 165 -5.87 -6.37 -20.75
C MET A 165 -6.65 -7.41 -19.98
N ARG A 166 -6.60 -8.67 -20.41
CA ARG A 166 -7.30 -9.79 -19.78
C ARG A 166 -6.34 -10.66 -18.99
N ILE A 167 -6.67 -11.00 -17.78
CA ILE A 167 -5.87 -11.85 -16.89
C ILE A 167 -6.78 -12.91 -16.27
N ASN A 168 -6.35 -14.17 -16.39
CA ASN A 168 -7.09 -15.29 -15.85
C ASN A 168 -6.61 -15.63 -14.43
N LEU A 169 -7.51 -15.52 -13.46
CA LEU A 169 -7.27 -15.79 -12.03
C LEU A 169 -8.04 -17.01 -11.52
N LEU A 170 -8.54 -17.87 -12.39
CA LEU A 170 -9.38 -19.03 -12.02
C LEU A 170 -8.73 -20.03 -11.07
N ARG A 171 -7.43 -19.95 -10.87
CA ARG A 171 -6.67 -20.83 -9.98
C ARG A 171 -6.26 -20.18 -8.66
N LEU A 172 -6.66 -18.93 -8.44
CA LEU A 172 -6.36 -18.19 -7.21
C LEU A 172 -7.55 -18.31 -6.26
N SER A 173 -7.26 -18.27 -4.96
CA SER A 173 -8.28 -18.04 -3.94
C SER A 173 -8.78 -16.59 -4.03
N ASP A 174 -9.99 -16.32 -3.51
CA ASP A 174 -10.57 -14.97 -3.47
C ASP A 174 -9.65 -13.98 -2.78
N ASP A 175 -8.95 -14.40 -1.75
CA ASP A 175 -7.97 -13.60 -1.01
C ASP A 175 -6.78 -13.21 -1.89
N GLU A 176 -6.24 -14.16 -2.65
CA GLU A 176 -5.11 -13.93 -3.56
C GLU A 176 -5.52 -13.05 -4.73
N ALA A 177 -6.69 -13.28 -5.31
CA ALA A 177 -7.26 -12.45 -6.38
C ALA A 177 -7.48 -11.01 -5.91
N SER A 178 -8.07 -10.83 -4.72
CA SER A 178 -8.28 -9.52 -4.11
C SER A 178 -6.98 -8.75 -3.87
N TRP A 179 -5.94 -9.43 -3.43
CA TRP A 179 -4.63 -8.83 -3.22
C TRP A 179 -3.91 -8.47 -4.53
N LEU A 180 -4.06 -9.29 -5.56
CA LEU A 180 -3.43 -9.05 -6.85
C LEU A 180 -4.10 -7.92 -7.66
N THR A 181 -5.41 -7.77 -7.55
CA THR A 181 -6.20 -6.85 -8.37
C THR A 181 -5.63 -5.42 -8.44
N PRO A 182 -5.28 -4.73 -7.35
CA PRO A 182 -4.74 -3.37 -7.43
C PRO A 182 -3.41 -3.30 -8.18
N ARG A 183 -2.59 -4.35 -8.09
CA ARG A 183 -1.29 -4.44 -8.77
C ARG A 183 -1.47 -4.68 -10.26
N LEU A 184 -2.43 -5.51 -10.62
CA LEU A 184 -2.77 -5.78 -12.01
C LEU A 184 -3.36 -4.54 -12.68
N CYS A 185 -4.18 -3.76 -11.98
CA CYS A 185 -4.67 -2.47 -12.47
C CYS A 185 -3.51 -1.50 -12.74
N CYS A 186 -2.59 -1.36 -11.80
CA CYS A 186 -1.42 -0.51 -11.97
C CYS A 186 -0.54 -0.98 -13.14
N TYR A 187 -0.30 -2.29 -13.25
CA TYR A 187 0.46 -2.87 -14.37
C TYR A 187 -0.24 -2.62 -15.71
N ALA A 188 -1.54 -2.89 -15.80
CA ALA A 188 -2.30 -2.70 -17.04
C ALA A 188 -2.30 -1.24 -17.50
N ALA A 189 -2.51 -0.29 -16.57
CA ALA A 189 -2.48 1.14 -16.85
C ALA A 189 -1.09 1.61 -17.36
N THR A 190 0.00 1.15 -16.71
CA THR A 190 1.37 1.50 -17.13
C THR A 190 1.76 0.90 -18.49
N HIS A 191 1.06 -0.15 -18.92
CA HIS A 191 1.26 -0.78 -20.24
C HIS A 191 0.22 -0.34 -21.29
N GLY A 192 -0.49 0.77 -21.02
CA GLY A 192 -1.37 1.43 -21.97
C GLY A 192 -2.69 0.69 -22.22
N ALA A 193 -3.19 -0.04 -21.23
CA ALA A 193 -4.54 -0.56 -21.26
C ALA A 193 -5.53 0.48 -20.72
N ASP A 194 -6.70 0.56 -21.32
CA ASP A 194 -7.82 1.41 -20.88
C ASP A 194 -8.76 0.66 -19.93
N THR A 195 -8.68 -0.65 -19.95
CA THR A 195 -9.48 -1.56 -19.13
C THR A 195 -8.66 -2.77 -18.72
N LEU A 196 -8.87 -3.23 -17.47
CA LEU A 196 -8.41 -4.54 -17.02
C LEU A 196 -9.62 -5.45 -16.83
N THR A 197 -9.64 -6.60 -17.49
CA THR A 197 -10.63 -7.66 -17.26
C THR A 197 -9.99 -8.82 -16.53
N LEU A 198 -10.52 -9.17 -15.36
CA LEU A 198 -10.11 -10.33 -14.58
C LEU A 198 -11.15 -11.44 -14.76
N GLU A 199 -10.69 -12.62 -15.17
CA GLU A 199 -11.50 -13.85 -15.20
C GLU A 199 -11.33 -14.56 -13.86
N ILE A 200 -12.35 -14.54 -13.03
CA ILE A 200 -12.42 -15.20 -11.72
C ILE A 200 -13.43 -16.36 -11.75
N PRO A 201 -13.43 -17.27 -10.75
CA PRO A 201 -14.39 -18.40 -10.74
C PRO A 201 -15.86 -18.00 -10.86
N GLU A 202 -16.23 -16.82 -10.34
CA GLU A 202 -17.59 -16.29 -10.34
C GLU A 202 -17.96 -15.58 -11.65
N GLY A 203 -17.00 -15.38 -12.57
CA GLY A 203 -17.22 -14.69 -13.85
C GLY A 203 -16.12 -13.68 -14.19
N GLU A 204 -16.48 -12.69 -15.01
CA GLU A 204 -15.57 -11.61 -15.40
C GLU A 204 -15.82 -10.36 -14.55
N VAL A 205 -14.75 -9.74 -14.06
CA VAL A 205 -14.80 -8.42 -13.41
C VAL A 205 -13.97 -7.44 -14.23
N ARG A 206 -14.54 -6.28 -14.56
CA ARG A 206 -13.89 -5.25 -15.37
C ARG A 206 -13.60 -4.01 -14.56
N PHE A 207 -12.38 -3.52 -14.71
CA PHE A 207 -11.88 -2.30 -14.07
C PHE A 207 -11.54 -1.29 -15.16
N PRO A 208 -12.28 -0.18 -15.31
CA PRO A 208 -11.82 0.95 -16.11
C PRO A 208 -10.54 1.51 -15.48
N LEU A 209 -9.55 1.79 -16.31
CA LEU A 209 -8.25 2.30 -15.85
C LEU A 209 -8.18 3.78 -16.24
N GLU A 210 -7.90 4.62 -15.29
CA GLU A 210 -7.53 6.00 -15.60
C GLU A 210 -6.15 5.99 -16.27
N PRO A 211 -5.96 6.74 -17.36
CA PRO A 211 -4.65 6.88 -17.97
C PRO A 211 -3.68 7.41 -16.91
N PRO A 212 -2.42 6.93 -16.84
CA PRO A 212 -1.46 7.47 -15.91
C PRO A 212 -1.36 8.96 -16.18
N GLU A 213 -1.73 9.80 -15.20
CA GLU A 213 -1.53 11.24 -15.32
C GLU A 213 -0.08 11.48 -15.73
N GLN A 214 0.10 12.19 -16.80
CA GLN A 214 1.42 12.48 -17.36
C GLN A 214 2.25 13.13 -16.25
N MET A 215 3.26 12.40 -15.79
CA MET A 215 4.22 12.86 -14.80
C MET A 215 5.13 13.92 -15.39
#